data_86f7a73786f15315605df702dab1e484
#
_entry.id   86f7a73786f15315605df702dab1e484
#
_cell.length_a   1.000
_cell.length_b   1.000
_cell.length_c   1.000
_cell.angle_alpha   90.00
_cell.angle_beta   90.00
_cell.angle_gamma   90.00
#
_symmetry.space_group_name_H-M   'P 1'
#
loop_
_entity.id
_entity.type
_entity.pdbx_description
1 polymer ?
#
loop_
_entity_poly.entity_id
_entity_poly.type
_entity_poly.pdbx_seq_one_letter_code
_entity_poly.pdbx_strand_id
1 'polypeptide(L)'
;MTIEDKHKRYYDWLALVKEEIIDPELPIIDPHHHLWNGDNQLAGSFPYLIEHLSEDTNSGHNIVGTIFMECAQSYYLGGEDKYKPIGETEYVLKIIKESKNTSNSSNILGIISFADLMLGSKVKDVLNQHIITGEGLFKGIRHAAGWDQSDEIHNSHSNPVENIYSNKSFRKG
;
A
#
# COMPACT_ATOMS: atom_id res chain seq x y z
N MET A 1 10.56 -24.76 6.41
CA MET A 1 9.32 -24.52 5.68
C MET A 1 9.65 -23.55 4.56
N THR A 2 9.51 -23.98 3.32
CA THR A 2 9.80 -23.15 2.15
C THR A 2 8.72 -22.06 2.00
N ILE A 3 9.00 -21.11 1.13
CA ILE A 3 8.03 -20.06 0.77
C ILE A 3 6.80 -20.68 0.09
N GLU A 4 7.03 -21.65 -0.81
CA GLU A 4 5.96 -22.42 -1.46
C GLU A 4 5.08 -23.19 -0.47
N ASP A 5 5.68 -23.77 0.59
CA ASP A 5 4.93 -24.45 1.65
C ASP A 5 4.00 -23.50 2.41
N LYS A 6 4.46 -22.25 2.68
CA LYS A 6 3.64 -21.23 3.36
C LYS A 6 2.47 -20.82 2.50
N HIS A 7 2.72 -20.58 1.20
CA HIS A 7 1.70 -20.18 0.23
C HIS A 7 0.64 -21.25 0.07
N LYS A 8 1.07 -22.49 -0.14
CA LYS A 8 0.15 -23.63 -0.22
C LYS A 8 -0.71 -23.75 1.03
N ARG A 9 -0.10 -23.67 2.22
CA ARG A 9 -0.81 -23.74 3.49
C ARG A 9 -1.84 -22.61 3.66
N TYR A 10 -1.52 -21.41 3.20
CA TYR A 10 -2.45 -20.27 3.23
C TYR A 10 -3.67 -20.53 2.34
N TYR A 11 -3.47 -20.97 1.10
CA TYR A 11 -4.58 -21.30 0.20
C TYR A 11 -5.38 -22.52 0.66
N ASP A 12 -4.72 -23.55 1.19
CA ASP A 12 -5.41 -24.70 1.80
C ASP A 12 -6.30 -24.26 2.96
N TRP A 13 -5.83 -23.29 3.77
CA TRP A 13 -6.62 -22.71 4.85
C TRP A 13 -7.80 -21.90 4.36
N LEU A 14 -7.62 -21.04 3.36
CA LEU A 14 -8.70 -20.26 2.74
C LEU A 14 -9.77 -21.18 2.12
N ALA A 15 -9.37 -22.33 1.59
CA ALA A 15 -10.29 -23.30 0.96
C ALA A 15 -11.12 -24.13 1.95
N LEU A 16 -10.86 -24.04 3.28
CA LEU A 16 -11.62 -24.78 4.29
C LEU A 16 -13.08 -24.37 4.38
N VAL A 17 -13.39 -23.12 4.09
CA VAL A 17 -14.77 -22.60 4.09
C VAL A 17 -15.03 -21.99 2.74
N LYS A 18 -16.12 -22.42 2.10
CA LYS A 18 -16.65 -21.82 0.88
C LYS A 18 -18.02 -21.25 1.21
N GLU A 19 -18.13 -19.94 1.11
CA GLU A 19 -19.37 -19.21 1.32
C GLU A 19 -19.89 -18.69 -0.01
N GLU A 20 -21.20 -18.67 -0.18
CA GLU A 20 -21.82 -18.00 -1.31
C GLU A 20 -21.79 -16.49 -1.10
N ILE A 21 -21.50 -15.75 -2.17
CA ILE A 21 -21.55 -14.29 -2.14
C ILE A 21 -23.02 -13.86 -1.99
N ILE A 22 -23.32 -13.16 -0.89
CA ILE A 22 -24.69 -12.76 -0.54
C ILE A 22 -25.28 -11.79 -1.57
N ASP A 23 -24.46 -10.81 -2.01
CA ASP A 23 -24.86 -9.80 -3.00
C ASP A 23 -23.71 -9.59 -4.00
N PRO A 24 -23.68 -10.36 -5.10
CA PRO A 24 -22.61 -10.28 -6.09
C PRO A 24 -22.64 -8.99 -6.92
N GLU A 25 -23.76 -8.25 -6.93
CA GLU A 25 -23.91 -7.01 -7.68
C GLU A 25 -23.57 -5.76 -6.86
N LEU A 26 -23.37 -5.90 -5.55
CA LEU A 26 -23.03 -4.77 -4.67
C LEU A 26 -21.72 -4.14 -5.11
N PRO A 27 -21.70 -2.85 -5.54
CA PRO A 27 -20.45 -2.21 -5.92
C PRO A 27 -19.58 -1.93 -4.69
N ILE A 28 -18.37 -2.46 -4.71
CA ILE A 28 -17.40 -2.37 -3.61
C ILE A 28 -16.16 -1.61 -4.09
N ILE A 29 -15.68 -0.67 -3.27
CA ILE A 29 -14.34 -0.13 -3.39
C ILE A 29 -13.50 -0.78 -2.31
N ASP A 30 -12.45 -1.53 -2.71
CA ASP A 30 -11.45 -2.04 -1.78
C ASP A 30 -10.51 -0.88 -1.38
N PRO A 31 -10.55 -0.44 -0.11
CA PRO A 31 -9.80 0.76 0.31
C PRO A 31 -8.33 0.49 0.61
N HIS A 32 -7.84 -0.76 0.52
CA HIS A 32 -6.51 -1.10 1.02
C HIS A 32 -5.89 -2.32 0.35
N HIS A 33 -5.08 -2.08 -0.66
CA HIS A 33 -4.19 -3.11 -1.20
C HIS A 33 -2.77 -2.58 -1.34
N HIS A 34 -1.83 -3.49 -1.55
CA HIS A 34 -0.43 -3.20 -1.85
C HIS A 34 -0.04 -3.82 -3.19
N LEU A 35 1.05 -3.34 -3.78
CA LEU A 35 1.72 -3.96 -4.92
C LEU A 35 3.22 -4.01 -4.62
N TRP A 36 3.82 -5.18 -4.74
CA TRP A 36 5.26 -5.36 -4.54
C TRP A 36 5.84 -6.44 -5.46
N ASN A 37 7.10 -6.27 -5.82
CA ASN A 37 7.77 -7.13 -6.81
C ASN A 37 8.53 -8.33 -6.20
N GLY A 38 8.36 -8.61 -4.90
CA GLY A 38 9.07 -9.68 -4.20
C GLY A 38 10.39 -9.26 -3.54
N ASP A 39 10.88 -8.06 -3.82
CA ASP A 39 12.11 -7.53 -3.19
C ASP A 39 11.81 -6.70 -1.93
N ASN A 40 10.57 -6.55 -1.58
CA ASN A 40 10.13 -5.74 -0.45
C ASN A 40 10.27 -6.52 0.86
N GLN A 41 11.10 -6.00 1.77
CA GLN A 41 11.36 -6.63 3.07
C GLN A 41 10.11 -6.71 3.98
N LEU A 42 9.14 -5.81 3.79
CA LEU A 42 7.90 -5.76 4.58
C LEU A 42 6.89 -6.81 4.12
N ALA A 43 6.85 -7.07 2.82
CA ALA A 43 5.85 -7.93 2.19
C ALA A 43 6.29 -9.41 2.06
N GLY A 44 7.55 -9.70 2.35
CA GLY A 44 8.11 -11.04 2.15
C GLY A 44 8.58 -11.28 0.71
N SER A 45 8.83 -12.54 0.38
CA SER A 45 9.54 -12.93 -0.85
C SER A 45 8.64 -13.19 -2.05
N PHE A 46 7.34 -12.94 -1.96
CA PHE A 46 6.41 -13.14 -3.06
C PHE A 46 6.07 -11.83 -3.74
N PRO A 47 6.12 -11.77 -5.07
CA PRO A 47 5.53 -10.66 -5.79
C PRO A 47 4.00 -10.70 -5.65
N TYR A 48 3.40 -9.55 -5.44
CA TYR A 48 1.97 -9.33 -5.60
C TYR A 48 1.81 -8.13 -6.54
N LEU A 49 1.55 -8.44 -7.80
CA LEU A 49 1.51 -7.48 -8.90
C LEU A 49 0.07 -7.23 -9.35
N ILE A 50 -0.09 -6.38 -10.35
CA ILE A 50 -1.42 -6.00 -10.86
C ILE A 50 -2.23 -7.20 -11.37
N GLU A 51 -1.57 -8.23 -11.88
CA GLU A 51 -2.19 -9.47 -12.33
C GLU A 51 -2.84 -10.22 -11.17
N HIS A 52 -2.12 -10.37 -10.05
CA HIS A 52 -2.63 -11.01 -8.84
C HIS A 52 -3.80 -10.23 -8.23
N LEU A 53 -3.67 -8.88 -8.13
CA LEU A 53 -4.76 -8.02 -7.69
C LEU A 53 -5.99 -8.18 -8.60
N SER A 54 -5.77 -8.31 -9.90
CA SER A 54 -6.85 -8.48 -10.88
C SER A 54 -7.55 -9.82 -10.74
N GLU A 55 -6.82 -10.89 -10.45
CA GLU A 55 -7.38 -12.21 -10.13
C GLU A 55 -8.26 -12.13 -8.88
N ASP A 56 -7.76 -11.50 -7.81
CA ASP A 56 -8.50 -11.36 -6.55
C ASP A 56 -9.77 -10.51 -6.72
N THR A 57 -9.68 -9.35 -7.39
CA THR A 57 -10.83 -8.46 -7.59
C THR A 57 -11.88 -9.01 -8.55
N ASN A 58 -11.52 -9.96 -9.40
CA ASN A 58 -12.44 -10.66 -10.30
C ASN A 58 -12.94 -12.02 -9.75
N SER A 59 -12.71 -12.31 -8.47
CA SER A 59 -13.05 -13.62 -7.86
C SER A 59 -14.53 -13.81 -7.51
N GLY A 60 -15.41 -12.86 -7.85
CA GLY A 60 -16.86 -13.02 -7.73
C GLY A 60 -17.61 -11.84 -7.11
N HIS A 61 -16.96 -11.01 -6.29
CA HIS A 61 -17.54 -9.74 -5.84
C HIS A 61 -17.44 -8.66 -6.93
N ASN A 62 -18.35 -7.69 -6.91
CA ASN A 62 -18.32 -6.54 -7.82
C ASN A 62 -17.38 -5.46 -7.30
N ILE A 63 -16.04 -5.68 -7.40
CA ILE A 63 -15.03 -4.70 -7.01
C ILE A 63 -14.88 -3.67 -8.13
N VAL A 64 -15.50 -2.51 -7.97
CA VAL A 64 -15.50 -1.44 -8.98
C VAL A 64 -14.25 -0.58 -8.95
N GLY A 65 -13.45 -0.69 -7.91
CA GLY A 65 -12.17 0.00 -7.79
C GLY A 65 -11.43 -0.31 -6.50
N THR A 66 -10.17 0.06 -6.46
CA THR A 66 -9.29 -0.18 -5.31
C THR A 66 -8.48 1.06 -4.96
N ILE A 67 -7.93 1.12 -3.75
CA ILE A 67 -7.02 2.17 -3.29
C ILE A 67 -5.69 1.54 -2.91
N PHE A 68 -4.63 1.95 -3.58
CA PHE A 68 -3.27 1.55 -3.20
C PHE A 68 -2.86 2.21 -1.89
N MET A 69 -2.30 1.42 -0.99
CA MET A 69 -1.73 1.87 0.28
C MET A 69 -0.22 1.67 0.26
N GLU A 70 0.53 2.67 0.73
CA GLU A 70 1.99 2.64 0.80
C GLU A 70 2.53 1.38 1.49
N CYS A 71 3.66 0.87 1.01
CA CYS A 71 4.35 -0.30 1.56
C CYS A 71 5.87 -0.24 1.36
N ALA A 72 6.42 0.94 1.16
CA ALA A 72 7.85 1.20 0.91
C ALA A 72 8.39 0.52 -0.35
N GLN A 73 7.54 0.29 -1.35
CA GLN A 73 7.94 -0.30 -2.63
C GLN A 73 8.57 0.77 -3.54
N SER A 74 9.71 0.46 -4.17
CA SER A 74 10.32 1.29 -5.21
C SER A 74 10.67 2.72 -4.78
N TYR A 75 11.04 2.93 -3.52
CA TYR A 75 11.57 4.20 -3.05
C TYR A 75 12.83 4.58 -3.84
N TYR A 76 13.04 5.87 -4.10
CA TYR A 76 14.27 6.32 -4.76
C TYR A 76 15.51 5.90 -3.97
N LEU A 77 16.52 5.38 -4.67
CA LEU A 77 17.76 4.94 -4.05
C LEU A 77 18.69 6.11 -3.66
N GLY A 78 18.51 7.27 -4.28
CA GLY A 78 19.33 8.47 -4.05
C GLY A 78 18.50 9.70 -3.73
N GLY A 79 19.18 10.83 -3.52
CA GLY A 79 18.53 12.09 -3.18
C GLY A 79 18.29 12.28 -1.69
N GLU A 80 17.52 13.31 -1.33
CA GLU A 80 17.13 13.57 0.05
C GLU A 80 16.11 12.54 0.55
N ASP A 81 16.33 12.00 1.75
CA ASP A 81 15.48 10.91 2.32
C ASP A 81 13.99 11.25 2.32
N LYS A 82 13.64 12.51 2.58
CA LYS A 82 12.24 12.95 2.59
C LYS A 82 11.50 12.78 1.26
N TYR A 83 12.23 12.72 0.14
CA TYR A 83 11.64 12.55 -1.19
C TYR A 83 11.69 11.12 -1.72
N LYS A 84 12.40 10.21 -1.05
CA LYS A 84 12.48 8.81 -1.49
C LYS A 84 11.12 8.15 -1.68
N PRO A 85 10.11 8.40 -0.82
CA PRO A 85 8.78 7.82 -0.98
C PRO A 85 8.05 8.22 -2.26
N ILE A 86 8.46 9.31 -2.93
CA ILE A 86 7.86 9.72 -4.22
C ILE A 86 8.03 8.63 -5.28
N GLY A 87 9.13 7.86 -5.20
CA GLY A 87 9.37 6.73 -6.11
C GLY A 87 8.26 5.68 -6.09
N GLU A 88 7.64 5.44 -4.94
CA GLU A 88 6.49 4.53 -4.85
C GLU A 88 5.26 5.08 -5.58
N THR A 89 4.98 6.38 -5.43
CA THR A 89 3.87 7.03 -6.17
C THR A 89 4.08 6.95 -7.68
N GLU A 90 5.31 7.16 -8.14
CA GLU A 90 5.67 7.04 -9.55
C GLU A 90 5.51 5.60 -10.06
N TYR A 91 5.98 4.62 -9.27
CA TYR A 91 5.85 3.20 -9.56
C TYR A 91 4.39 2.78 -9.75
N VAL A 92 3.53 3.14 -8.81
CA VAL A 92 2.10 2.79 -8.87
C VAL A 92 1.41 3.51 -10.02
N LEU A 93 1.70 4.79 -10.26
CA LEU A 93 1.15 5.53 -11.39
C LEU A 93 1.53 4.87 -12.73
N LYS A 94 2.77 4.40 -12.86
CA LYS A 94 3.21 3.67 -14.05
C LYS A 94 2.39 2.40 -14.25
N ILE A 95 2.20 1.59 -13.21
CA ILE A 95 1.36 0.38 -13.27
C ILE A 95 -0.06 0.72 -13.73
N ILE A 96 -0.68 1.75 -13.14
CA ILE A 96 -2.03 2.20 -13.51
C ILE A 96 -2.09 2.58 -14.99
N LYS A 97 -1.10 3.29 -15.52
CA LYS A 97 -1.05 3.69 -16.93
C LYS A 97 -0.89 2.49 -17.87
N GLU A 98 -0.03 1.56 -17.51
CA GLU A 98 0.25 0.35 -18.31
C GLU A 98 -0.95 -0.62 -18.31
N SER A 99 -1.64 -0.75 -17.18
CA SER A 99 -2.77 -1.67 -17.04
C SER A 99 -4.09 -1.18 -17.66
N LYS A 100 -4.23 0.13 -17.95
CA LYS A 100 -5.48 0.71 -18.49
C LYS A 100 -6.01 0.04 -19.77
N ASN A 101 -5.15 -0.53 -20.57
CA ASN A 101 -5.51 -1.19 -21.83
C ASN A 101 -5.58 -2.72 -21.71
N THR A 102 -5.40 -3.25 -20.51
CA THR A 102 -5.49 -4.69 -20.26
C THR A 102 -6.92 -5.03 -19.85
N SER A 103 -7.57 -5.93 -20.57
CA SER A 103 -8.90 -6.41 -20.21
C SER A 103 -8.89 -7.06 -18.82
N ASN A 104 -9.93 -6.79 -18.05
CA ASN A 104 -10.09 -7.29 -16.67
C ASN A 104 -9.02 -6.85 -15.66
N SER A 105 -8.24 -5.82 -15.96
CA SER A 105 -7.32 -5.25 -14.98
C SER A 105 -8.07 -4.48 -13.90
N SER A 106 -7.58 -4.62 -12.65
CA SER A 106 -8.13 -3.87 -11.52
C SER A 106 -8.02 -2.37 -11.72
N ASN A 107 -9.08 -1.67 -11.34
CA ASN A 107 -9.17 -0.21 -11.46
C ASN A 107 -8.69 0.47 -10.17
N ILE A 108 -7.43 0.91 -10.14
CA ILE A 108 -6.86 1.64 -9.00
C ILE A 108 -7.30 3.10 -9.07
N LEU A 109 -8.15 3.52 -8.13
CA LEU A 109 -8.79 4.84 -8.09
C LEU A 109 -8.00 5.89 -7.31
N GLY A 110 -7.06 5.45 -6.48
CA GLY A 110 -6.28 6.36 -5.65
C GLY A 110 -5.02 5.74 -5.08
N ILE A 111 -4.11 6.62 -4.69
CA ILE A 111 -2.82 6.28 -4.11
C ILE A 111 -2.71 6.99 -2.76
N ILE A 112 -2.53 6.20 -1.69
CA ILE A 112 -2.14 6.68 -0.38
C ILE A 112 -0.64 6.39 -0.23
N SER A 113 0.16 7.43 -0.16
CA SER A 113 1.62 7.35 -0.09
C SER A 113 2.13 7.55 1.34
N PHE A 114 3.45 7.53 1.52
CA PHE A 114 4.09 7.89 2.79
C PHE A 114 4.68 9.31 2.72
N ALA A 115 4.48 10.10 3.77
CA ALA A 115 5.24 11.30 4.04
C ALA A 115 5.53 11.40 5.54
N ASP A 116 6.78 11.75 5.89
CA ASP A 116 7.19 11.85 7.28
C ASP A 116 6.65 13.12 7.95
N LEU A 117 5.61 12.99 8.76
CA LEU A 117 5.02 14.10 9.52
C LEU A 117 5.98 14.69 10.56
N MET A 118 7.07 13.96 10.94
CA MET A 118 8.11 14.50 11.81
C MET A 118 8.87 15.67 11.18
N LEU A 119 8.77 15.86 9.87
CA LEU A 119 9.28 17.04 9.16
C LEU A 119 8.56 18.35 9.55
N GLY A 120 7.44 18.25 10.27
CA GLY A 120 6.61 19.39 10.60
C GLY A 120 6.15 20.12 9.34
N SER A 121 6.16 21.45 9.32
CA SER A 121 5.72 22.24 8.17
C SER A 121 6.46 21.93 6.85
N LYS A 122 7.65 21.34 6.91
CA LYS A 122 8.42 20.98 5.71
C LYS A 122 7.82 19.79 4.95
N VAL A 123 6.90 19.03 5.57
CA VAL A 123 6.18 17.96 4.89
C VAL A 123 5.39 18.46 3.69
N LYS A 124 4.98 19.73 3.70
CA LYS A 124 4.26 20.36 2.59
C LYS A 124 4.98 20.20 1.24
N ASP A 125 6.32 20.30 1.25
CA ASP A 125 7.09 20.15 0.00
C ASP A 125 7.00 18.71 -0.52
N VAL A 126 7.03 17.71 0.38
CA VAL A 126 6.87 16.30 0.02
C VAL A 126 5.46 16.03 -0.51
N LEU A 127 4.43 16.55 0.16
CA LEU A 127 3.04 16.42 -0.29
C LEU A 127 2.83 17.02 -1.68
N ASN A 128 3.41 18.19 -1.94
CA ASN A 128 3.35 18.81 -3.27
C ASN A 128 4.00 17.94 -4.35
N GLN A 129 5.14 17.29 -4.04
CA GLN A 129 5.76 16.36 -4.98
C GLN A 129 4.87 15.14 -5.25
N HIS A 130 4.24 14.55 -4.23
CA HIS A 130 3.27 13.47 -4.43
C HIS A 130 2.07 13.91 -5.29
N ILE A 131 1.55 15.13 -5.08
CA ILE A 131 0.45 15.68 -5.89
C ILE A 131 0.85 15.78 -7.34
N ILE A 132 2.05 16.33 -7.62
CA ILE A 132 2.57 16.48 -8.99
C ILE A 132 2.78 15.10 -9.62
N THR A 133 3.50 14.21 -8.94
CA THR A 133 3.83 12.87 -9.43
C THR A 133 2.59 12.00 -9.62
N GLY A 134 1.62 12.10 -8.72
CA GLY A 134 0.42 11.25 -8.74
C GLY A 134 -0.64 11.64 -9.77
N GLU A 135 -0.48 12.75 -10.51
CA GLU A 135 -1.35 13.17 -11.63
C GLU A 135 -2.86 13.08 -11.30
N GLY A 136 -3.26 13.50 -10.09
CA GLY A 136 -4.64 13.46 -9.61
C GLY A 136 -5.05 12.14 -8.92
N LEU A 137 -4.23 11.11 -8.96
CA LEU A 137 -4.49 9.83 -8.26
C LEU A 137 -3.96 9.82 -6.83
N PHE A 138 -3.03 10.69 -6.46
CA PHE A 138 -2.62 10.86 -5.07
C PHE A 138 -3.78 11.43 -4.25
N LYS A 139 -4.19 10.73 -3.17
CA LYS A 139 -5.36 11.10 -2.33
C LYS A 139 -4.97 11.43 -0.90
N GLY A 140 -3.82 10.99 -0.43
CA GLY A 140 -3.39 11.24 0.94
C GLY A 140 -2.15 10.47 1.31
N ILE A 141 -1.85 10.48 2.60
CA ILE A 141 -0.71 9.76 3.16
C ILE A 141 -1.12 8.88 4.32
N ARG A 142 -0.31 7.84 4.56
CA ARG A 142 -0.28 7.08 5.80
C ARG A 142 1.09 7.25 6.45
N HIS A 143 1.12 7.70 7.69
CA HIS A 143 2.29 7.61 8.57
C HIS A 143 1.90 6.69 9.72
N ALA A 144 2.25 5.42 9.64
CA ALA A 144 1.91 4.45 10.66
C ALA A 144 2.53 4.83 12.01
N ALA A 145 1.72 4.83 13.07
CA ALA A 145 2.10 5.37 14.37
C ALA A 145 1.91 4.36 15.53
N GLY A 146 1.70 3.09 15.19
CA GLY A 146 1.56 2.01 16.18
C GLY A 146 2.91 1.73 16.84
N TRP A 147 3.00 1.98 18.14
CA TRP A 147 4.16 1.71 18.99
C TRP A 147 3.71 0.94 20.23
N ASP A 148 4.50 -0.01 20.65
CA ASP A 148 4.33 -0.74 21.89
C ASP A 148 5.66 -0.84 22.65
N GLN A 149 5.59 -0.85 23.98
CA GLN A 149 6.76 -0.97 24.85
C GLN A 149 7.32 -2.39 24.87
N SER A 150 6.53 -3.38 24.52
CA SER A 150 6.93 -4.78 24.55
C SER A 150 7.78 -5.15 23.34
N ASP A 151 8.93 -5.77 23.57
CA ASP A 151 9.78 -6.31 22.49
C ASP A 151 9.11 -7.48 21.74
N GLU A 152 8.04 -8.05 22.29
CA GLU A 152 7.25 -9.11 21.64
C GLU A 152 6.24 -8.56 20.59
N ILE A 153 5.93 -7.26 20.66
CA ILE A 153 5.03 -6.58 19.75
C ILE A 153 5.85 -5.69 18.83
N HIS A 154 5.85 -6.03 17.54
CA HIS A 154 6.57 -5.22 16.57
C HIS A 154 5.90 -3.86 16.38
N ASN A 155 6.71 -2.80 16.40
CA ASN A 155 6.28 -1.48 15.97
C ASN A 155 5.81 -1.52 14.53
N SER A 156 4.96 -0.55 14.15
CA SER A 156 4.60 -0.37 12.75
C SER A 156 5.85 -0.10 11.89
N HIS A 157 5.76 -0.37 10.60
CA HIS A 157 6.90 -0.32 9.66
C HIS A 157 7.62 1.04 9.57
N SER A 158 6.96 2.13 9.95
CA SER A 158 7.57 3.46 10.08
C SER A 158 8.44 3.61 11.33
N ASN A 159 8.48 2.59 12.20
CA ASN A 159 9.20 2.56 13.47
C ASN A 159 9.01 3.85 14.30
N PRO A 160 7.78 4.20 14.65
CA PRO A 160 7.47 5.44 15.34
C PRO A 160 8.07 5.47 16.75
N VAL A 161 8.35 6.67 17.23
CA VAL A 161 8.75 6.87 18.62
C VAL A 161 7.54 6.75 19.54
N GLU A 162 7.79 6.42 20.81
CA GLU A 162 6.77 6.45 21.86
C GLU A 162 6.05 7.81 21.90
N ASN A 163 4.73 7.77 22.08
CA ASN A 163 3.89 8.97 22.18
C ASN A 163 4.01 9.95 20.99
N ILE A 164 4.21 9.43 19.78
CA ILE A 164 4.41 10.24 18.56
C ILE A 164 3.30 11.30 18.36
N TYR A 165 2.05 11.00 18.71
CA TYR A 165 0.93 11.96 18.62
C TYR A 165 1.07 13.17 19.53
N SER A 166 1.90 13.08 20.58
CA SER A 166 2.24 14.20 21.45
C SER A 166 3.40 15.04 20.94
N ASN A 167 4.12 14.54 19.92
CA ASN A 167 5.26 15.25 19.32
C ASN A 167 4.79 16.49 18.57
N LYS A 168 5.38 17.65 18.89
CA LYS A 168 4.99 18.94 18.30
C LYS A 168 5.27 18.98 16.78
N SER A 169 6.37 18.40 16.32
CA SER A 169 6.69 18.36 14.88
C SER A 169 5.69 17.48 14.15
N PHE A 170 5.39 16.27 14.66
CA PHE A 170 4.40 15.38 14.09
C PHE A 170 3.02 16.03 13.94
N ARG A 171 2.56 16.71 15.00
CA ARG A 171 1.26 17.39 14.98
C ARG A 171 1.22 18.64 14.11
N LYS A 172 2.36 19.19 13.76
CA LYS A 172 2.48 20.32 12.83
C LYS A 172 2.55 19.87 11.36
N GLY A 173 2.99 18.64 11.11
CA GLY A 173 2.97 18.00 9.80
C GLY A 173 1.60 17.51 9.45
#